data_bfbfeefc56a0a3f4925e612b66710185
#
_entry.id   bfbfeefc56a0a3f4925e612b66710185
#
_cell.length_a   1.000
_cell.length_b   1.000
_cell.length_c   1.000
_cell.angle_alpha   90.00
_cell.angle_beta   90.00
_cell.angle_gamma   90.00
#
_symmetry.space_group_name_H-M   'P 1'
#
loop_
_entity.id
_entity.type
_entity.pdbx_description
1 polymer ?
#
loop_
_entity_poly.entity_id
_entity_poly.type
_entity_poly.pdbx_seq_one_letter_code
_entity_poly.pdbx_strand_id
1 'polypeptide(L)'
;MRDYFAFACIVGLTSMALAQQPMTPPKTGESRPSAGTSAASGLEAMFDAKIKVEWEALKHKDKKAYGELLADDYQGVEADGKGERNKIQAVNELADTNVFNYTLFGFKLIPAGPDVALVIYEVTEQFPPRAQIRYARVYISELWMKRAGEWKEVHYQETNVK
;
A
#
# COMPACT_ATOMS: atom_id res chain seq x y z
N MET A 1 16.26 -12.47 -54.91
CA MET A 1 15.08 -12.42 -55.78
C MET A 1 14.08 -11.54 -55.01
N ARG A 2 13.75 -10.45 -55.67
CA ARG A 2 12.95 -9.36 -55.17
C ARG A 2 11.53 -9.58 -55.74
N ASP A 3 10.52 -9.53 -54.91
CA ASP A 3 9.15 -9.35 -55.42
C ASP A 3 8.45 -8.27 -54.54
N TYR A 4 8.25 -7.13 -55.23
CA TYR A 4 7.46 -6.01 -54.74
C TYR A 4 6.00 -6.24 -55.19
N PHE A 5 5.07 -6.25 -54.25
CA PHE A 5 3.66 -6.10 -54.59
C PHE A 5 3.20 -4.69 -54.21
N ALA A 6 2.93 -3.91 -55.25
CA ALA A 6 2.27 -2.61 -55.14
C ALA A 6 0.74 -2.83 -55.08
N PHE A 7 0.11 -2.25 -54.10
CA PHE A 7 -1.34 -2.16 -54.03
C PHE A 7 -1.80 -0.70 -54.23
N ALA A 8 -2.59 -0.48 -55.24
CA ALA A 8 -3.10 0.80 -55.65
C ALA A 8 -4.22 1.29 -54.72
N CYS A 9 -4.13 2.56 -54.27
CA CYS A 9 -5.20 3.25 -53.58
C CYS A 9 -6.27 3.73 -54.55
N ILE A 10 -7.50 3.30 -54.36
CA ILE A 10 -8.69 3.91 -54.96
C ILE A 10 -9.29 4.89 -53.96
N VAL A 11 -9.24 6.17 -54.30
CA VAL A 11 -9.85 7.27 -53.54
C VAL A 11 -11.31 7.40 -54.00
N GLY A 12 -12.23 7.01 -53.14
CA GLY A 12 -13.66 7.29 -53.31
C GLY A 12 -14.08 8.48 -52.45
N LEU A 13 -14.34 9.63 -53.08
CA LEU A 13 -14.98 10.79 -52.44
C LEU A 13 -16.48 10.55 -52.37
N THR A 14 -17.00 10.34 -51.14
CA THR A 14 -18.44 10.45 -50.88
C THR A 14 -18.68 11.68 -49.99
N SER A 15 -19.30 12.71 -50.61
CA SER A 15 -19.78 13.90 -49.91
C SER A 15 -20.99 13.54 -49.04
N MET A 16 -20.84 13.59 -47.71
CA MET A 16 -21.98 13.54 -46.80
C MET A 16 -22.33 14.94 -46.31
N ALA A 17 -23.55 15.36 -46.57
CA ALA A 17 -24.13 16.60 -46.07
C ALA A 17 -24.29 16.53 -44.56
N LEU A 18 -23.69 17.51 -43.82
CA LEU A 18 -23.91 17.71 -42.38
C LEU A 18 -25.30 18.31 -42.15
N ALA A 19 -26.21 17.54 -41.60
CA ALA A 19 -27.42 18.07 -40.97
C ALA A 19 -27.02 18.59 -39.56
N GLN A 20 -27.12 19.91 -39.37
CA GLN A 20 -26.97 20.55 -38.07
C GLN A 20 -28.19 20.22 -37.19
N GLN A 21 -27.99 19.46 -36.14
CA GLN A 21 -28.96 19.29 -35.05
C GLN A 21 -28.88 20.47 -34.06
N PRO A 22 -30.03 20.98 -33.57
CA PRO A 22 -30.02 22.05 -32.54
C PRO A 22 -29.45 21.53 -31.22
N MET A 23 -28.46 22.24 -30.71
CA MET A 23 -27.86 21.97 -29.41
C MET A 23 -28.84 22.32 -28.28
N THR A 24 -29.32 21.32 -27.57
CA THR A 24 -29.96 21.51 -26.26
C THR A 24 -28.89 21.82 -25.20
N PRO A 25 -29.10 22.81 -24.28
CA PRO A 25 -28.14 23.11 -23.24
C PRO A 25 -28.00 21.91 -22.28
N PRO A 26 -26.80 21.64 -21.77
CA PRO A 26 -26.59 20.55 -20.84
C PRO A 26 -27.34 20.83 -19.52
N LYS A 27 -28.22 19.92 -19.14
CA LYS A 27 -28.78 19.87 -17.78
C LYS A 27 -27.62 19.77 -16.79
N THR A 28 -27.55 20.69 -15.85
CA THR A 28 -26.69 20.63 -14.68
C THR A 28 -26.96 19.31 -13.95
N GLY A 29 -26.12 18.31 -14.19
CA GLY A 29 -26.24 17.00 -13.55
C GLY A 29 -25.70 17.12 -12.12
N GLU A 30 -26.56 16.76 -11.17
CA GLU A 30 -26.15 16.45 -9.80
C GLU A 30 -24.93 15.52 -9.81
N SER A 31 -23.86 15.96 -9.16
CA SER A 31 -22.64 15.16 -8.96
C SER A 31 -22.99 13.98 -8.06
N ARG A 32 -23.30 12.84 -8.67
CA ARG A 32 -23.44 11.57 -7.96
C ARG A 32 -22.08 11.24 -7.33
N PRO A 33 -21.97 11.02 -6.01
CA PRO A 33 -20.71 10.61 -5.39
C PRO A 33 -20.20 9.36 -6.10
N SER A 34 -18.97 9.44 -6.59
CA SER A 34 -18.33 8.35 -7.33
C SER A 34 -18.18 7.16 -6.39
N ALA A 35 -18.79 6.02 -6.70
CA ALA A 35 -18.66 4.79 -5.90
C ALA A 35 -17.19 4.38 -5.65
N GLY A 36 -16.27 4.83 -6.51
CA GLY A 36 -14.82 4.64 -6.37
C GLY A 36 -14.20 5.36 -5.17
N THR A 37 -14.69 6.56 -4.82
CA THR A 37 -14.15 7.34 -3.68
C THR A 37 -14.48 6.69 -2.33
N SER A 38 -15.66 6.12 -2.19
CA SER A 38 -16.09 5.45 -0.96
C SER A 38 -15.33 4.13 -0.72
N ALA A 39 -15.07 3.35 -1.77
CA ALA A 39 -14.31 2.10 -1.66
C ALA A 39 -12.83 2.36 -1.34
N ALA A 40 -12.23 3.40 -1.93
CA ALA A 40 -10.84 3.78 -1.65
C ALA A 40 -10.67 4.25 -0.20
N SER A 41 -11.58 5.07 0.32
CA SER A 41 -11.54 5.52 1.72
C SER A 41 -11.75 4.38 2.72
N GLY A 42 -12.58 3.39 2.39
CA GLY A 42 -12.76 2.20 3.21
C GLY A 42 -11.52 1.31 3.28
N LEU A 43 -10.81 1.16 2.16
CA LEU A 43 -9.56 0.41 2.10
C LEU A 43 -8.45 1.12 2.90
N GLU A 44 -8.34 2.44 2.77
CA GLU A 44 -7.38 3.25 3.53
C GLU A 44 -7.60 3.15 5.04
N ALA A 45 -8.84 3.30 5.50
CA ALA A 45 -9.18 3.14 6.91
C ALA A 45 -8.89 1.74 7.44
N MET A 46 -9.11 0.71 6.64
CA MET A 46 -8.77 -0.68 7.01
C MET A 46 -7.28 -0.87 7.22
N PHE A 47 -6.43 -0.35 6.30
CA PHE A 47 -4.98 -0.47 6.44
C PHE A 47 -4.45 0.38 7.59
N ASP A 48 -4.94 1.61 7.78
CA ASP A 48 -4.62 2.43 8.96
C ASP A 48 -4.89 1.69 10.27
N ALA A 49 -6.01 0.96 10.34
CA ALA A 49 -6.34 0.13 11.50
C ALA A 49 -5.37 -1.06 11.66
N LYS A 50 -4.96 -1.73 10.57
CA LYS A 50 -3.99 -2.84 10.62
C LYS A 50 -2.62 -2.39 11.11
N ILE A 51 -2.11 -1.27 10.61
CA ILE A 51 -0.84 -0.68 11.06
C ILE A 51 -0.88 -0.34 12.55
N LYS A 52 -2.00 0.19 13.04
CA LYS A 52 -2.15 0.44 14.49
C LYS A 52 -2.17 -0.85 15.31
N VAL A 53 -2.82 -1.90 14.83
CA VAL A 53 -2.78 -3.22 15.50
C VAL A 53 -1.36 -3.76 15.53
N GLU A 54 -0.59 -3.62 14.47
CA GLU A 54 0.81 -4.03 14.40
C GLU A 54 1.66 -3.30 15.44
N TRP A 55 1.62 -1.96 15.47
CA TRP A 55 2.39 -1.15 16.41
C TRP A 55 1.96 -1.36 17.88
N GLU A 56 0.69 -1.62 18.15
CA GLU A 56 0.25 -2.04 19.48
C GLU A 56 0.76 -3.44 19.84
N ALA A 57 0.81 -4.35 18.88
CA ALA A 57 1.39 -5.69 19.11
C ALA A 57 2.91 -5.60 19.41
N LEU A 58 3.65 -4.78 18.67
CA LEU A 58 5.08 -4.48 18.94
C LEU A 58 5.27 -3.91 20.34
N LYS A 59 4.51 -2.89 20.71
CA LYS A 59 4.57 -2.22 22.01
C LYS A 59 4.25 -3.14 23.19
N HIS A 60 3.27 -4.01 23.03
CA HIS A 60 2.81 -4.96 24.06
C HIS A 60 3.46 -6.33 23.97
N LYS A 61 4.32 -6.56 22.98
CA LYS A 61 4.97 -7.86 22.69
C LYS A 61 3.95 -8.99 22.45
N ASP A 62 2.83 -8.63 21.83
CA ASP A 62 1.77 -9.59 21.52
C ASP A 62 2.11 -10.38 20.25
N LYS A 63 2.85 -11.49 20.45
CA LYS A 63 3.28 -12.39 19.37
C LYS A 63 2.13 -12.97 18.57
N LYS A 64 0.96 -13.17 19.21
CA LYS A 64 -0.21 -13.72 18.53
C LYS A 64 -0.80 -12.69 17.57
N ALA A 65 -1.10 -11.49 18.07
CA ALA A 65 -1.66 -10.42 17.25
C ALA A 65 -0.74 -10.05 16.08
N TYR A 66 0.57 -9.94 16.32
CA TYR A 66 1.57 -9.68 15.29
C TYR A 66 1.61 -10.82 14.26
N GLY A 67 1.73 -12.07 14.68
CA GLY A 67 1.81 -13.22 13.79
C GLY A 67 0.54 -13.45 12.95
N GLU A 68 -0.62 -12.97 13.41
CA GLU A 68 -1.87 -13.00 12.64
C GLU A 68 -1.89 -11.98 11.49
N LEU A 69 -1.11 -10.90 11.56
CA LEU A 69 -0.96 -9.94 10.46
C LEU A 69 -0.07 -10.49 9.34
N LEU A 70 0.97 -11.25 9.68
CA LEU A 70 1.99 -11.72 8.75
C LEU A 70 1.53 -12.92 7.92
N ALA A 71 1.88 -12.91 6.62
CA ALA A 71 1.74 -14.07 5.75
C ALA A 71 2.74 -15.18 6.12
N ASP A 72 2.48 -16.42 5.74
CA ASP A 72 3.42 -17.53 5.99
C ASP A 72 4.70 -17.41 5.17
N ASP A 73 4.62 -16.70 4.02
CA ASP A 73 5.74 -16.36 3.13
C ASP A 73 6.31 -14.94 3.39
N TYR A 74 6.07 -14.37 4.57
CA TYR A 74 6.57 -13.06 4.97
C TYR A 74 8.10 -12.98 4.97
N GLN A 75 8.61 -11.84 4.51
CA GLN A 75 10.01 -11.43 4.57
C GLN A 75 10.12 -9.98 5.02
N GLY A 76 10.82 -9.72 6.10
CA GLY A 76 11.06 -8.37 6.62
C GLY A 76 12.53 -8.00 6.63
N VAL A 77 12.84 -6.72 6.44
CA VAL A 77 14.18 -6.15 6.61
C VAL A 77 14.07 -4.91 7.49
N GLU A 78 14.60 -4.97 8.68
CA GLU A 78 14.68 -3.84 9.60
C GLU A 78 15.97 -3.03 9.40
N ALA A 79 15.98 -1.80 9.90
CA ALA A 79 17.13 -0.89 9.78
C ALA A 79 18.28 -1.23 10.74
N ASP A 80 18.26 -2.38 11.41
CA ASP A 80 19.27 -2.84 12.37
C ASP A 80 20.49 -3.54 11.74
N GLY A 81 20.46 -3.75 10.42
CA GLY A 81 21.57 -4.33 9.66
C GLY A 81 21.76 -5.84 9.80
N LYS A 82 20.83 -6.57 10.45
CA LYS A 82 20.93 -8.02 10.63
C LYS A 82 20.41 -8.84 9.43
N GLY A 83 19.85 -8.19 8.41
CA GLY A 83 19.34 -8.83 7.20
C GLY A 83 17.88 -9.23 7.25
N GLU A 84 17.52 -10.19 6.41
CA GLU A 84 16.13 -10.65 6.27
C GLU A 84 15.65 -11.48 7.45
N ARG A 85 14.36 -11.35 7.76
CA ARG A 85 13.63 -12.16 8.74
C ARG A 85 12.39 -12.76 8.10
N ASN A 86 12.20 -14.05 8.29
CA ASN A 86 10.93 -14.70 8.01
C ASN A 86 9.94 -14.48 9.18
N LYS A 87 8.68 -14.87 8.97
CA LYS A 87 7.61 -14.75 9.96
C LYS A 87 7.99 -15.30 11.35
N ILE A 88 8.61 -16.47 11.39
CA ILE A 88 8.95 -17.13 12.67
C ILE A 88 9.99 -16.31 13.43
N GLN A 89 11.00 -15.79 12.72
CA GLN A 89 12.04 -14.94 13.29
C GLN A 89 11.45 -13.63 13.77
N ALA A 90 10.68 -12.92 12.93
CA ALA A 90 10.05 -11.65 13.29
C ALA A 90 9.14 -11.77 14.53
N VAL A 91 8.29 -12.81 14.59
CA VAL A 91 7.43 -13.05 15.76
C VAL A 91 8.25 -13.39 17.02
N ASN A 92 9.37 -14.12 16.88
CA ASN A 92 10.19 -14.47 18.04
C ASN A 92 10.96 -13.25 18.57
N GLU A 93 11.50 -12.41 17.68
CA GLU A 93 12.25 -11.20 18.04
C GLU A 93 11.38 -10.14 18.71
N LEU A 94 10.07 -10.24 18.61
CA LEU A 94 9.13 -9.37 19.33
C LEU A 94 9.38 -9.36 20.86
N ALA A 95 9.91 -10.43 21.42
CA ALA A 95 10.27 -10.49 22.84
C ALA A 95 11.35 -9.45 23.21
N ASP A 96 12.22 -9.14 22.26
CA ASP A 96 13.37 -8.23 22.44
C ASP A 96 13.04 -6.79 22.03
N THR A 97 11.88 -6.57 21.39
CA THR A 97 11.40 -5.22 21.04
C THR A 97 11.27 -4.36 22.28
N ASN A 98 11.69 -3.13 22.18
CA ASN A 98 11.75 -2.21 23.32
C ASN A 98 11.02 -0.89 23.04
N VAL A 99 9.94 -0.92 22.25
CA VAL A 99 9.10 0.24 21.98
C VAL A 99 8.24 0.54 23.21
N PHE A 100 8.45 1.72 23.79
CA PHE A 100 7.63 2.22 24.90
C PHE A 100 6.38 2.95 24.40
N ASN A 101 6.53 3.74 23.34
CA ASN A 101 5.45 4.42 22.65
C ASN A 101 5.84 4.70 21.19
N TYR A 102 4.88 5.08 20.36
CA TYR A 102 5.12 5.40 18.95
C TYR A 102 4.19 6.51 18.46
N THR A 103 4.55 7.14 17.35
CA THR A 103 3.69 8.09 16.64
C THR A 103 3.84 7.87 15.14
N LEU A 104 2.71 7.67 14.44
CA LEU A 104 2.64 7.43 13.00
C LEU A 104 2.40 8.73 12.25
N PHE A 105 3.05 8.90 11.10
CA PHE A 105 2.94 10.07 10.24
C PHE A 105 2.89 9.68 8.77
N GLY A 106 2.25 10.51 7.96
CA GLY A 106 2.38 10.48 6.50
C GLY A 106 1.90 9.20 5.85
N PHE A 107 0.91 8.53 6.45
CA PHE A 107 0.30 7.32 5.91
C PHE A 107 -0.12 7.50 4.46
N LYS A 108 0.31 6.56 3.60
CA LYS A 108 -0.05 6.48 2.18
C LYS A 108 -0.38 5.05 1.81
N LEU A 109 -1.54 4.86 1.22
CA LEU A 109 -1.95 3.61 0.62
C LEU A 109 -1.83 3.70 -0.91
N ILE A 110 -1.13 2.76 -1.51
CA ILE A 110 -0.96 2.64 -2.97
C ILE A 110 -1.52 1.28 -3.39
N PRO A 111 -2.77 1.21 -3.85
CA PRO A 111 -3.33 -0.02 -4.40
C PRO A 111 -2.55 -0.43 -5.66
N ALA A 112 -1.96 -1.61 -5.67
CA ALA A 112 -1.22 -2.17 -6.80
C ALA A 112 -2.03 -3.23 -7.58
N GLY A 113 -3.28 -3.46 -7.16
CA GLY A 113 -4.21 -4.40 -7.76
C GLY A 113 -5.36 -4.70 -6.81
N PRO A 114 -6.29 -5.58 -7.18
CA PRO A 114 -7.45 -5.92 -6.34
C PRO A 114 -7.05 -6.61 -5.03
N ASP A 115 -5.91 -7.29 -5.02
CA ASP A 115 -5.43 -8.12 -3.93
C ASP A 115 -3.99 -7.79 -3.50
N VAL A 116 -3.47 -6.63 -3.92
CA VAL A 116 -2.12 -6.15 -3.60
C VAL A 116 -2.16 -4.67 -3.24
N ALA A 117 -1.53 -4.30 -2.14
CA ALA A 117 -1.40 -2.93 -1.68
C ALA A 117 -0.02 -2.68 -1.09
N LEU A 118 0.54 -1.52 -1.38
CA LEU A 118 1.72 -0.99 -0.72
C LEU A 118 1.30 0.09 0.25
N VAL A 119 1.73 -0.02 1.50
CA VAL A 119 1.55 0.99 2.54
C VAL A 119 2.90 1.62 2.84
N ILE A 120 2.93 2.96 2.92
CA ILE A 120 4.14 3.71 3.25
C ILE A 120 3.80 4.70 4.35
N TYR A 121 4.64 4.78 5.36
CA TYR A 121 4.49 5.74 6.45
C TYR A 121 5.82 5.99 7.17
N GLU A 122 5.83 7.01 8.01
CA GLU A 122 6.93 7.31 8.93
C GLU A 122 6.46 7.04 10.36
N VAL A 123 7.35 6.51 11.18
CA VAL A 123 7.10 6.38 12.61
C VAL A 123 8.22 7.02 13.40
N THR A 124 7.85 7.68 14.50
CA THR A 124 8.77 8.01 15.58
C THR A 124 8.55 7.01 16.70
N GLU A 125 9.53 6.18 16.93
CA GLU A 125 9.58 5.27 18.07
C GLU A 125 10.12 5.99 19.30
N GLN A 126 9.49 5.75 20.43
CA GLN A 126 9.97 6.18 21.73
C GLN A 126 10.40 4.96 22.55
N PHE A 127 11.63 4.96 23.00
CA PHE A 127 12.17 3.93 23.86
C PHE A 127 12.05 4.30 25.35
N PRO A 128 12.19 3.33 26.28
CA PRO A 128 12.09 3.58 27.71
C PRO A 128 13.02 4.68 28.21
N PRO A 129 12.68 5.36 29.31
CA PRO A 129 13.45 6.48 29.86
C PRO A 129 14.93 6.21 30.13
N ARG A 130 15.31 4.95 30.36
CA ARG A 130 16.68 4.53 30.62
C ARG A 130 17.44 4.01 29.41
N ALA A 131 16.79 3.99 28.22
CA ALA A 131 17.45 3.59 26.99
C ALA A 131 18.50 4.64 26.59
N GLN A 132 19.60 4.19 26.01
CA GLN A 132 20.68 5.06 25.50
C GLN A 132 20.16 5.96 24.36
N ILE A 133 19.34 5.40 23.47
CA ILE A 133 18.61 6.12 22.43
C ILE A 133 17.16 6.25 22.91
N ARG A 134 16.64 7.47 22.93
CA ARG A 134 15.29 7.76 23.43
C ARG A 134 14.25 7.80 22.33
N TYR A 135 14.66 8.14 21.12
CA TYR A 135 13.80 8.25 19.96
C TYR A 135 14.54 7.78 18.71
N ALA A 136 13.85 7.07 17.85
CA ALA A 136 14.27 6.80 16.49
C ALA A 136 13.16 7.22 15.52
N ARG A 137 13.54 7.63 14.32
CA ARG A 137 12.61 7.89 13.23
C ARG A 137 12.96 6.97 12.08
N VAL A 138 11.97 6.29 11.57
CA VAL A 138 12.13 5.37 10.45
C VAL A 138 11.04 5.58 9.42
N TYR A 139 11.39 5.41 8.13
CA TYR A 139 10.44 5.21 7.07
C TYR A 139 10.17 3.73 6.91
N ILE A 140 8.90 3.38 6.75
CA ILE A 140 8.44 2.02 6.57
C ILE A 140 7.69 1.90 5.26
N SER A 141 7.92 0.80 4.58
CA SER A 141 7.13 0.35 3.45
C SER A 141 6.73 -1.11 3.63
N GLU A 142 5.44 -1.41 3.50
CA GLU A 142 4.86 -2.72 3.69
C GLU A 142 4.10 -3.14 2.46
N LEU A 143 4.36 -4.35 1.98
CA LEU A 143 3.57 -4.96 0.94
C LEU A 143 2.55 -5.90 1.55
N TRP A 144 1.30 -5.63 1.28
CA TRP A 144 0.16 -6.44 1.72
C TRP A 144 -0.47 -7.16 0.55
N MET A 145 -0.79 -8.43 0.74
CA MET A 145 -1.49 -9.24 -0.25
C MET A 145 -2.64 -10.00 0.39
N LYS A 146 -3.70 -10.26 -0.36
CA LYS A 146 -4.73 -11.18 0.10
C LYS A 146 -4.23 -12.63 0.03
N ARG A 147 -4.38 -13.32 1.14
CA ARG A 147 -4.14 -14.75 1.29
C ARG A 147 -5.42 -15.39 1.82
N ALA A 148 -6.03 -16.29 1.07
CA ALA A 148 -7.33 -16.90 1.40
C ALA A 148 -8.44 -15.89 1.74
N GLY A 149 -8.44 -14.72 1.05
CA GLY A 149 -9.43 -13.65 1.26
C GLY A 149 -9.08 -12.63 2.33
N GLU A 150 -8.03 -12.85 3.12
CA GLU A 150 -7.56 -11.95 4.16
C GLU A 150 -6.31 -11.18 3.73
N TRP A 151 -6.25 -9.90 4.10
CA TRP A 151 -5.04 -9.09 3.91
C TRP A 151 -3.98 -9.49 4.92
N LYS A 152 -2.83 -9.96 4.40
CA LYS A 152 -1.63 -10.34 5.16
C LYS A 152 -0.44 -9.54 4.66
N GLU A 153 0.42 -9.15 5.56
CA GLU A 153 1.70 -8.53 5.23
C GLU A 153 2.66 -9.60 4.70
N VAL A 154 3.20 -9.36 3.51
CA VAL A 154 4.16 -10.29 2.85
C VAL A 154 5.58 -9.73 2.84
N HIS A 155 5.73 -8.42 2.99
CA HIS A 155 7.04 -7.79 3.06
C HIS A 155 7.01 -6.52 3.89
N TYR A 156 8.06 -6.33 4.68
CA TYR A 156 8.35 -5.16 5.49
C TYR A 156 9.75 -4.63 5.17
N GLN A 157 9.88 -3.34 5.00
CA GLN A 157 11.15 -2.66 4.85
C GLN A 157 11.20 -1.41 5.71
N GLU A 158 12.22 -1.34 6.55
CA GLU A 158 12.49 -0.19 7.40
C GLU A 158 13.77 0.54 6.95
N THR A 159 13.76 1.87 7.05
CA THR A 159 14.90 2.73 6.72
C THR A 159 15.03 3.86 7.73
N ASN A 160 16.21 4.00 8.34
CA ASN A 160 16.49 5.10 9.28
C ASN A 160 16.35 6.47 8.60
N VAL A 161 15.66 7.39 9.26
CA VAL A 161 15.61 8.82 8.91
C VAL A 161 16.73 9.53 9.66
N LYS A 162 17.59 10.24 8.92
CA LYS A 162 18.69 11.05 9.48
C LYS A 162 18.20 12.43 9.88
#